data_61e4ba1e027bef5e5e81c95f3fd57a96
#
_entry.id   61e4ba1e027bef5e5e81c95f3fd57a96
#
_cell.length_a   1.000
_cell.length_b   1.000
_cell.length_c   1.000
_cell.angle_alpha   90.00
_cell.angle_beta   90.00
_cell.angle_gamma   90.00
#
_symmetry.space_group_name_H-M   'P 1'
#
loop_
_entity.id
_entity.type
_entity.pdbx_description
1 polymer ?
#
loop_
_entity_poly.entity_id
_entity_poly.type
_entity_poly.pdbx_seq_one_letter_code
_entity_poly.pdbx_strand_id
1 'polypeptide(L)'
;MKNEIKDKIDNANIYDAALRTPLEKQINLSKRFNNNILLKREDLQPVFSFKIRGAYNKMKNLSDENLKNGVIACSAGNHAQGVA
;
A
#
# COMPACT_ATOMS: atom_id res chain seq x y z
N MET A 1 17.09 -14.60 -7.58
CA MET A 1 16.08 -13.62 -8.07
C MET A 1 14.75 -13.71 -7.34
N LYS A 2 14.11 -14.88 -7.29
CA LYS A 2 12.84 -15.03 -6.54
C LYS A 2 12.97 -14.66 -5.06
N ASN A 3 14.07 -15.05 -4.42
CA ASN A 3 14.31 -14.74 -3.02
C ASN A 3 14.60 -13.25 -2.79
N GLU A 4 15.27 -12.58 -3.72
CA GLU A 4 15.59 -11.16 -3.60
C GLU A 4 14.35 -10.27 -3.55
N ILE A 5 13.35 -10.53 -4.39
CA ILE A 5 12.09 -9.76 -4.39
C ILE A 5 11.32 -10.04 -3.10
N LYS A 6 11.23 -11.30 -2.71
CA LYS A 6 10.57 -11.68 -1.45
C LYS A 6 11.23 -10.98 -0.26
N ASP A 7 12.55 -11.03 -0.18
CA ASP A 7 13.31 -10.41 0.91
C ASP A 7 13.09 -8.90 0.97
N LYS A 8 13.05 -8.22 -0.17
CA LYS A 8 12.72 -6.79 -0.24
C LYS A 8 11.31 -6.50 0.29
N ILE A 9 10.34 -7.34 -0.05
CA ILE A 9 8.96 -7.19 0.44
C ILE A 9 8.91 -7.43 1.94
N ASP A 10 9.51 -8.52 2.42
CA ASP A 10 9.46 -8.91 3.83
C ASP A 10 10.17 -7.89 4.74
N ASN A 11 11.21 -7.25 4.23
CA ASN A 11 12.00 -6.25 4.96
C ASN A 11 11.52 -4.81 4.75
N ALA A 12 10.52 -4.58 3.90
CA ALA A 12 9.97 -3.25 3.69
C ALA A 12 9.24 -2.79 4.97
N ASN A 13 9.69 -1.69 5.55
CA ASN A 13 9.10 -1.16 6.77
C ASN A 13 8.03 -0.11 6.42
N ILE A 14 6.85 -0.56 6.08
CA ILE A 14 5.73 0.30 5.68
C ILE A 14 4.72 0.54 6.81
N TYR A 15 4.73 -0.28 7.85
CA TYR A 15 3.73 -0.20 8.92
C TYR A 15 3.98 0.91 9.94
N ASP A 16 5.00 1.74 9.73
CA ASP A 16 5.11 3.03 10.41
C ASP A 16 4.00 4.00 9.96
N ALA A 17 3.53 3.86 8.72
CA ALA A 17 2.51 4.72 8.13
C ALA A 17 1.26 3.96 7.71
N ALA A 18 1.40 2.76 7.13
CA ALA A 18 0.28 1.95 6.70
C ALA A 18 -0.27 1.08 7.84
N LEU A 19 -1.57 0.82 7.80
CA LEU A 19 -2.22 -0.13 8.71
C LEU A 19 -2.22 -1.54 8.12
N ARG A 20 -2.17 -2.54 8.99
CA ARG A 20 -2.47 -3.93 8.63
C ARG A 20 -3.98 -4.06 8.52
N THR A 21 -4.49 -3.92 7.31
CA THR A 21 -5.93 -3.99 7.07
C THR A 21 -6.43 -5.42 7.09
N PRO A 22 -7.69 -5.65 7.46
CA PRO A 22 -8.25 -7.00 7.49
C PRO A 22 -8.43 -7.59 6.09
N LEU A 23 -8.39 -8.90 6.03
CA LEU A 23 -8.81 -9.70 4.87
C LEU A 23 -10.18 -10.30 5.20
N GLU A 24 -11.23 -9.79 4.58
CA GLU A 24 -12.62 -10.12 4.91
C GLU A 24 -13.27 -10.99 3.84
N LYS A 25 -13.97 -12.05 4.27
CA LYS A 25 -14.80 -12.83 3.37
C LYS A 25 -16.03 -12.03 2.96
N GLN A 26 -16.27 -11.95 1.67
CA GLN A 26 -17.43 -11.29 1.09
C GLN A 26 -18.55 -12.33 0.88
N ILE A 27 -19.48 -12.40 1.83
CA ILE A 27 -20.51 -13.45 1.85
C ILE A 27 -21.43 -13.38 0.63
N ASN A 28 -21.93 -12.21 0.30
CA ASN A 28 -22.86 -12.03 -0.83
C ASN A 28 -22.19 -12.29 -2.19
N LEU A 29 -20.98 -11.77 -2.39
CA LEU A 29 -20.23 -12.01 -3.62
C LEU A 29 -19.80 -13.47 -3.74
N SER A 30 -19.42 -14.10 -2.63
CA SER A 30 -19.07 -15.52 -2.61
C SER A 30 -20.24 -16.40 -3.02
N LYS A 31 -21.45 -16.12 -2.55
CA LYS A 31 -22.66 -16.81 -2.95
C LYS A 31 -22.98 -16.57 -4.43
N ARG A 32 -22.94 -15.31 -4.85
CA ARG A 32 -23.28 -14.92 -6.23
C ARG A 32 -22.41 -15.61 -7.27
N PHE A 33 -21.11 -15.72 -6.99
CA PHE A 33 -20.15 -16.31 -7.91
C PHE A 33 -19.80 -17.77 -7.59
N ASN A 34 -20.47 -18.36 -6.61
CA ASN A 34 -20.19 -19.73 -6.13
C ASN A 34 -18.69 -19.95 -5.92
N ASN A 35 -18.07 -19.05 -5.20
CA ASN A 35 -16.65 -19.04 -4.95
C ASN A 35 -16.33 -18.50 -3.57
N ASN A 36 -15.08 -18.56 -3.15
CA ASN A 36 -14.62 -17.98 -1.91
C ASN A 36 -13.92 -16.64 -2.21
N ILE A 37 -14.67 -15.55 -2.08
CA ILE A 37 -14.17 -14.21 -2.41
C ILE A 37 -13.78 -13.48 -1.12
N LEU A 38 -12.53 -13.04 -1.08
CA LEU A 38 -11.95 -12.30 0.02
C LEU A 38 -11.60 -10.89 -0.46
N LEU A 39 -11.82 -9.91 0.39
CA LEU A 39 -11.47 -8.51 0.13
C LEU A 39 -10.41 -8.05 1.12
N LYS A 40 -9.25 -7.63 0.62
CA LYS A 40 -8.24 -6.94 1.40
C LYS A 40 -8.67 -5.48 1.52
N ARG A 41 -9.04 -5.06 2.75
CA ARG A 41 -9.73 -3.79 3.01
C ARG A 41 -8.77 -2.60 3.04
N GLU A 42 -8.18 -2.26 1.90
CA GLU A 42 -7.27 -1.11 1.79
C GLU A 42 -7.99 0.25 1.75
N ASP A 43 -9.30 0.25 1.62
CA ASP A 43 -10.15 1.42 1.88
C ASP A 43 -10.08 1.90 3.34
N LEU A 44 -9.66 1.03 4.26
CA LEU A 44 -9.48 1.36 5.67
C LEU A 44 -8.10 1.97 5.99
N GLN A 45 -7.22 2.12 5.02
CA GLN A 45 -5.98 2.86 5.21
C GLN A 45 -6.27 4.34 5.53
N PRO A 46 -5.33 5.06 6.21
CA PRO A 46 -5.53 6.48 6.53
C PRO A 46 -5.84 7.37 5.32
N VAL A 47 -5.36 7.00 4.14
CA VAL A 47 -5.62 7.70 2.87
C VAL A 47 -6.65 6.97 2.00
N PHE A 48 -7.37 6.01 2.55
CA PHE A 48 -8.47 5.27 1.93
C PHE A 48 -8.11 4.47 0.67
N SER A 49 -6.82 4.17 0.47
CA SER A 49 -6.33 3.33 -0.63
C SER A 49 -5.01 2.66 -0.28
N PHE A 50 -4.62 1.66 -1.08
CA PHE A 50 -3.35 0.95 -0.90
C PHE A 50 -2.12 1.79 -1.28
N LYS A 51 -2.30 2.97 -1.85
CA LYS A 51 -1.20 3.80 -2.36
C LYS A 51 -0.20 4.25 -1.30
N ILE A 52 -0.64 4.32 -0.04
CA ILE A 52 0.24 4.64 1.08
C ILE A 52 1.41 3.64 1.21
N ARG A 53 1.19 2.37 0.87
CA ARG A 53 2.22 1.33 0.94
C ARG A 53 3.43 1.66 0.07
N GLY A 54 3.20 1.84 -1.22
CA GLY A 54 4.27 2.14 -2.17
C GLY A 54 4.85 3.53 -1.99
N ALA A 55 4.02 4.53 -1.74
CA ALA A 55 4.47 5.90 -1.54
C ALA A 55 5.39 6.03 -0.32
N TYR A 56 4.98 5.49 0.81
CA TYR A 56 5.80 5.52 2.02
C TYR A 56 7.11 4.74 1.83
N ASN A 57 7.05 3.54 1.26
CA ASN A 57 8.24 2.73 1.00
C ASN A 57 9.24 3.44 0.10
N LYS A 58 8.75 4.09 -0.95
CA LYS A 58 9.61 4.87 -1.86
C LYS A 58 10.28 6.03 -1.14
N MET A 59 9.51 6.82 -0.42
CA MET A 59 10.02 8.02 0.25
C MET A 59 10.98 7.68 1.39
N LYS A 60 10.68 6.66 2.18
CA LYS A 60 11.54 6.20 3.27
C LYS A 60 12.91 5.75 2.79
N ASN A 61 13.00 5.20 1.58
CA ASN A 61 14.26 4.72 1.00
C ASN A 61 15.01 5.79 0.19
N LEU A 62 14.50 7.03 0.13
CA LEU A 62 15.25 8.13 -0.45
C LEU A 62 16.38 8.59 0.49
N SER A 63 17.48 9.07 -0.10
CA SER A 63 18.57 9.68 0.67
C SER A 63 18.11 11.00 1.31
N ASP A 64 18.75 11.41 2.39
CA ASP A 64 18.49 12.70 3.04
C ASP A 64 18.67 13.88 2.08
N GLU A 65 19.68 13.79 1.20
CA GLU A 65 19.93 14.79 0.17
C GLU A 65 18.73 14.91 -0.80
N ASN A 66 18.21 13.78 -1.28
CA ASN A 66 17.04 13.78 -2.16
C ASN A 66 15.78 14.27 -1.45
N LEU A 67 15.61 13.94 -0.18
CA LEU A 67 14.47 14.43 0.62
C LEU A 67 14.50 15.94 0.81
N LYS A 68 15.66 16.56 0.94
CA LYS A 68 15.80 18.02 1.05
C LYS A 68 15.28 18.75 -0.19
N ASN A 69 15.41 18.14 -1.35
CA ASN A 69 14.90 18.70 -2.61
C ASN A 69 13.36 18.61 -2.73
N GLY A 70 12.72 17.92 -1.79
CA GLY A 70 11.29 17.67 -1.83
C GLY A 70 10.92 16.54 -2.77
N VAL A 71 9.63 16.27 -2.85
CA VAL A 71 9.06 15.26 -3.74
C VAL A 71 7.91 15.85 -4.54
N ILE A 72 7.68 15.29 -5.73
CA ILE A 72 6.56 15.67 -6.57
C ILE A 72 5.82 14.41 -7.02
N ALA A 73 4.51 14.49 -7.08
CA ALA A 73 3.67 13.40 -7.57
C ALA A 73 2.78 13.90 -8.70
N CYS A 74 2.65 13.08 -9.75
CA CYS A 74 1.66 13.29 -10.81
C CYS A 74 0.54 12.27 -10.61
N SER A 75 -0.64 12.72 -10.19
CA SER A 75 -1.73 11.83 -9.80
C SER A 75 -3.08 12.52 -9.90
N ALA A 76 -4.11 11.74 -10.26
CA ALA A 76 -5.49 12.20 -10.24
C ALA A 76 -6.11 12.21 -8.82
N GLY A 77 -5.47 11.59 -7.85
CA GLY A 77 -6.00 11.56 -6.48
C GLY A 77 -5.26 10.63 -5.52
N ASN A 78 -5.50 9.34 -5.59
CA ASN A 78 -5.07 8.37 -4.56
C ASN A 78 -3.55 8.33 -4.33
N HIS A 79 -2.76 8.37 -5.40
CA HIS A 79 -1.30 8.36 -5.23
C HIS A 79 -0.80 9.65 -4.59
N ALA A 80 -1.34 10.80 -4.99
CA ALA A 80 -1.00 12.08 -4.37
C ALA A 80 -1.33 12.10 -2.87
N GLN A 81 -2.47 11.54 -2.47
CA GLN A 81 -2.83 11.40 -1.06
C GLN A 81 -1.83 10.52 -0.30
N GLY A 82 -1.37 9.44 -0.93
CA GLY A 82 -0.35 8.57 -0.34
C GLY A 82 1.00 9.26 -0.17
N VAL A 83 1.37 10.15 -1.09
CA VAL A 83 2.61 10.93 -1.02
C VAL A 83 2.52 12.02 0.05
N ALA A 84 1.38 12.69 0.18
CA ALA A 84 1.17 13.75 1.17
C ALA A 84 1.26 13.25 2.61
#